data_327a29246495648a8057fb8dd9816430
#
_entry.id   327a29246495648a8057fb8dd9816430
#
_cell.length_a   1.000
_cell.length_b   1.000
_cell.length_c   1.000
_cell.angle_alpha   90.00
_cell.angle_beta   90.00
_cell.angle_gamma   90.00
#
_symmetry.space_group_name_H-M   'P 1'
#
loop_
_entity.id
_entity.type
_entity.pdbx_description
1 polymer ?
#
loop_
_entity_poly.entity_id
_entity_poly.type
_entity_poly.pdbx_seq_one_letter_code
_entity_poly.pdbx_strand_id
1 'polypeptide(L)'
;DVSFSLGDGLRPGCIADSNDAAQFGELHTLGELTAKAWEHDVQVMIEGPGHVPMQLIKENMDKQLDWCDEAPFYTLGPLTTDIAPGYDHITSAIGAAQIGWYGTAMLCYVTPKEHLGLPNKQDVKDGIITYKLAAHAADLAKGHIGAQIRDNALSKARFEFRWEDQFNLSLDPDTARAYHDETLPKQSMKVAHFCSMCGPKFCSMKISQEVREFARLQNQPAEAFIATEEAEAGMAQMSKVYDETGRELYMGAGDREHD
;
A
#
# COMPACT_ATOMS: atom_id res chain seq x y z
N ASP A 1 -9.46 35.39 -4.11
CA ASP A 1 -8.39 34.45 -3.73
C ASP A 1 -8.56 33.17 -4.54
N VAL A 2 -7.71 32.98 -5.54
CA VAL A 2 -7.62 31.75 -6.36
C VAL A 2 -6.16 31.34 -6.49
N SER A 3 -5.91 30.05 -6.64
CA SER A 3 -4.60 29.48 -6.97
C SER A 3 -4.59 29.07 -8.44
N PHE A 4 -3.46 29.10 -9.09
CA PHE A 4 -3.29 28.48 -10.39
C PHE A 4 -2.94 27.00 -10.24
N SER A 5 -3.61 26.15 -11.02
CA SER A 5 -3.16 24.80 -11.35
C SER A 5 -2.58 24.87 -12.74
N LEU A 6 -1.27 24.80 -12.85
CA LEU A 6 -0.57 24.87 -14.13
C LEU A 6 -0.53 23.48 -14.72
N GLY A 7 -1.30 23.28 -15.81
CA GLY A 7 -1.53 21.99 -16.41
C GLY A 7 -0.34 21.44 -17.18
N ASP A 8 -0.32 20.13 -17.35
CA ASP A 8 0.67 19.33 -18.04
C ASP A 8 0.07 18.69 -19.32
N GLY A 9 -0.16 19.51 -20.32
CA GLY A 9 -0.70 19.06 -21.62
C GLY A 9 0.18 18.06 -22.35
N LEU A 10 1.47 18.03 -22.03
CA LEU A 10 2.47 17.13 -22.61
C LEU A 10 2.93 16.04 -21.64
N ARG A 11 2.13 15.72 -20.62
CA ARG A 11 2.41 14.59 -19.74
C ARG A 11 2.47 13.28 -20.51
N PRO A 12 3.33 12.33 -20.15
CA PRO A 12 3.40 11.03 -20.81
C PRO A 12 2.05 10.28 -20.71
N GLY A 13 1.51 9.88 -21.84
CA GLY A 13 0.31 9.06 -21.97
C GLY A 13 0.60 7.55 -22.05
N CYS A 14 1.87 7.17 -22.11
CA CYS A 14 2.38 5.80 -22.04
C CYS A 14 3.85 5.83 -21.61
N ILE A 15 4.37 4.67 -21.22
CA ILE A 15 5.78 4.55 -20.78
C ILE A 15 6.78 4.98 -21.86
N ALA A 16 6.41 4.82 -23.12
CA ALA A 16 7.31 5.12 -24.26
C ALA A 16 7.65 6.60 -24.42
N ASP A 17 6.82 7.52 -23.91
CA ASP A 17 7.04 8.96 -23.98
C ASP A 17 7.41 9.60 -22.63
N SER A 18 7.70 8.78 -21.62
CA SER A 18 8.10 9.27 -20.31
C SER A 18 9.49 9.92 -20.33
N ASN A 19 9.61 11.04 -19.62
CA ASN A 19 10.85 11.82 -19.48
C ASN A 19 11.45 12.27 -20.81
N ASP A 20 10.61 12.49 -21.83
CA ASP A 20 11.06 12.99 -23.11
C ASP A 20 11.30 14.51 -23.11
N ALA A 21 11.80 15.02 -24.22
CA ALA A 21 12.09 16.44 -24.39
C ALA A 21 10.82 17.33 -24.36
N ALA A 22 9.67 16.80 -24.76
CA ALA A 22 8.41 17.52 -24.74
C ALA A 22 7.89 17.68 -23.30
N GLN A 23 7.86 16.61 -22.53
CA GLN A 23 7.48 16.63 -21.12
C GLN A 23 8.36 17.58 -20.30
N PHE A 24 9.68 17.47 -20.45
CA PHE A 24 10.60 18.32 -19.70
C PHE A 24 10.64 19.76 -20.19
N GLY A 25 10.41 20.00 -21.48
CA GLY A 25 10.26 21.36 -22.02
C GLY A 25 9.03 22.06 -21.44
N GLU A 26 7.91 21.34 -21.28
CA GLU A 26 6.73 21.87 -20.59
C GLU A 26 7.01 22.12 -19.11
N LEU A 27 7.61 21.18 -18.40
CA LEU A 27 7.94 21.35 -16.98
C LEU A 27 8.81 22.60 -16.72
N HIS A 28 9.81 22.84 -17.57
CA HIS A 28 10.62 24.05 -17.50
C HIS A 28 9.77 25.32 -17.70
N THR A 29 8.87 25.32 -18.67
CA THR A 29 7.95 26.45 -18.92
C THR A 29 6.99 26.66 -17.74
N LEU A 30 6.53 25.59 -17.09
CA LEU A 30 5.69 25.68 -15.90
C LEU A 30 6.45 26.33 -14.73
N GLY A 31 7.75 26.09 -14.60
CA GLY A 31 8.62 26.79 -13.65
C GLY A 31 8.70 28.29 -13.94
N GLU A 32 8.89 28.69 -15.20
CA GLU A 32 8.89 30.11 -15.60
C GLU A 32 7.54 30.78 -15.29
N LEU A 33 6.42 30.10 -15.54
CA LEU A 33 5.08 30.61 -15.27
C LEU A 33 4.83 30.70 -13.76
N THR A 34 5.36 29.79 -12.97
CA THR A 34 5.30 29.82 -11.51
C THR A 34 5.96 31.07 -10.97
N ALA A 35 7.19 31.39 -11.40
CA ALA A 35 7.89 32.59 -11.00
C ALA A 35 7.07 33.85 -11.32
N LYS A 36 6.46 33.94 -12.50
CA LYS A 36 5.57 35.05 -12.88
C LYS A 36 4.33 35.17 -12.03
N ALA A 37 3.70 34.05 -11.65
CA ALA A 37 2.54 34.06 -10.76
C ALA A 37 2.90 34.58 -9.36
N TRP A 38 4.06 34.19 -8.86
CA TRP A 38 4.55 34.65 -7.56
C TRP A 38 4.92 36.12 -7.52
N GLU A 39 5.36 36.73 -8.63
CA GLU A 39 5.50 38.18 -8.73
C GLU A 39 4.20 38.96 -8.45
N HIS A 40 3.05 38.28 -8.57
CA HIS A 40 1.72 38.81 -8.33
C HIS A 40 1.05 38.25 -7.05
N ASP A 41 1.83 37.64 -6.16
CA ASP A 41 1.34 36.99 -4.91
C ASP A 41 0.26 35.93 -5.16
N VAL A 42 0.30 35.25 -6.32
CA VAL A 42 -0.65 34.17 -6.66
C VAL A 42 -0.04 32.81 -6.33
N GLN A 43 -0.78 32.02 -5.56
CA GLN A 43 -0.39 30.64 -5.26
C GLN A 43 -0.47 29.78 -6.51
N VAL A 44 0.45 28.84 -6.63
CA VAL A 44 0.56 27.93 -7.77
C VAL A 44 0.64 26.49 -7.30
N MET A 45 0.04 25.61 -8.07
CA MET A 45 0.26 24.17 -8.05
C MET A 45 0.61 23.74 -9.46
N ILE A 46 1.63 22.91 -9.60
CA ILE A 46 2.09 22.38 -10.89
C ILE A 46 1.58 20.96 -11.05
N GLU A 47 0.92 20.69 -12.18
CA GLU A 47 0.52 19.34 -12.53
C GLU A 47 1.72 18.55 -13.09
N GLY A 48 1.76 17.27 -12.79
CA GLY A 48 2.91 16.42 -13.07
C GLY A 48 2.55 15.09 -13.74
N PRO A 49 3.54 14.24 -13.98
CA PRO A 49 3.50 13.22 -15.00
C PRO A 49 2.42 12.16 -14.79
N GLY A 50 1.96 11.59 -15.92
CA GLY A 50 1.09 10.44 -15.99
C GLY A 50 1.88 9.13 -15.96
N HIS A 51 2.33 8.62 -17.12
CA HIS A 51 3.04 7.34 -17.23
C HIS A 51 4.55 7.52 -17.08
N VAL A 52 5.12 7.02 -15.96
CA VAL A 52 6.58 7.05 -15.73
C VAL A 52 7.00 5.75 -15.04
N PRO A 53 7.92 4.97 -15.63
CA PRO A 53 8.41 3.76 -14.98
C PRO A 53 9.21 4.09 -13.72
N MET A 54 9.22 3.18 -12.75
CA MET A 54 9.73 3.42 -11.39
C MET A 54 11.12 4.03 -11.34
N GLN A 55 12.04 3.59 -12.19
CA GLN A 55 13.43 4.06 -12.23
C GLN A 55 13.59 5.52 -12.66
N LEU A 56 12.60 6.09 -13.36
CA LEU A 56 12.61 7.47 -13.83
C LEU A 56 11.83 8.46 -12.96
N ILE A 57 11.06 7.97 -11.97
CA ILE A 57 10.21 8.80 -11.11
C ILE A 57 11.04 9.81 -10.31
N LYS A 58 12.19 9.36 -9.76
CA LYS A 58 13.04 10.25 -8.97
C LYS A 58 13.58 11.42 -9.81
N GLU A 59 14.01 11.16 -11.03
CA GLU A 59 14.47 12.21 -11.95
C GLU A 59 13.38 13.25 -12.21
N ASN A 60 12.14 12.80 -12.41
CA ASN A 60 11.00 13.69 -12.59
C ASN A 60 10.80 14.62 -11.39
N MET A 61 10.82 14.06 -10.18
CA MET A 61 10.65 14.84 -8.96
C MET A 61 11.81 15.81 -8.73
N ASP A 62 13.05 15.36 -8.90
CA ASP A 62 14.23 16.19 -8.70
C ASP A 62 14.25 17.40 -9.67
N LYS A 63 13.87 17.21 -10.93
CA LYS A 63 13.76 18.27 -11.92
C LYS A 63 12.65 19.27 -11.59
N GLN A 64 11.51 18.78 -11.10
CA GLN A 64 10.43 19.69 -10.69
C GLN A 64 10.86 20.55 -9.51
N LEU A 65 11.48 19.97 -8.50
CA LEU A 65 12.00 20.72 -7.34
C LEU A 65 13.00 21.80 -7.76
N ASP A 66 13.91 21.44 -8.65
CA ASP A 66 14.96 22.35 -9.14
C ASP A 66 14.42 23.45 -10.08
N TRP A 67 13.62 23.08 -11.09
CA TRP A 67 13.17 24.01 -12.13
C TRP A 67 11.96 24.86 -11.74
N CYS A 68 11.21 24.41 -10.76
CA CYS A 68 9.98 25.07 -10.32
C CYS A 68 10.07 25.62 -8.90
N ASP A 69 11.27 25.82 -8.36
CA ASP A 69 11.51 26.39 -7.03
C ASP A 69 10.68 25.74 -5.92
N GLU A 70 10.62 24.40 -5.92
CA GLU A 70 9.88 23.60 -4.95
C GLU A 70 8.35 23.91 -4.89
N ALA A 71 7.77 24.50 -5.93
CA ALA A 71 6.33 24.71 -6.00
C ALA A 71 5.57 23.40 -5.80
N PRO A 72 4.38 23.42 -5.15
CA PRO A 72 3.61 22.21 -4.93
C PRO A 72 3.36 21.42 -6.21
N PHE A 73 3.77 20.15 -6.22
CA PHE A 73 3.61 19.26 -7.38
C PHE A 73 2.38 18.38 -7.18
N TYR A 74 1.52 18.35 -8.19
CA TYR A 74 0.28 17.56 -8.24
C TYR A 74 0.39 16.53 -9.36
N THR A 75 0.51 15.25 -9.02
CA THR A 75 0.86 14.20 -9.97
C THR A 75 -0.28 13.24 -10.25
N LEU A 76 -0.42 12.82 -11.52
CA LEU A 76 -1.32 11.76 -11.94
C LEU A 76 -0.59 10.41 -11.89
N GLY A 77 -0.57 9.81 -10.74
CA GLY A 77 0.22 8.62 -10.50
C GLY A 77 1.61 8.97 -9.94
N PRO A 78 2.68 8.57 -10.63
CA PRO A 78 2.76 8.02 -12.00
C PRO A 78 2.32 6.56 -12.18
N LEU A 79 1.76 6.25 -13.36
CA LEU A 79 1.52 4.88 -13.79
C LEU A 79 2.85 4.24 -14.18
N THR A 80 3.23 3.19 -13.47
CA THR A 80 4.58 2.61 -13.55
C THR A 80 4.78 1.59 -14.66
N THR A 81 3.69 1.16 -15.28
CA THR A 81 3.67 0.20 -16.40
C THR A 81 2.35 0.32 -17.18
N ASP A 82 2.36 -0.05 -18.44
CA ASP A 82 1.19 0.00 -19.34
C ASP A 82 0.52 -1.37 -19.51
N ILE A 83 1.00 -2.41 -18.81
CA ILE A 83 0.57 -3.81 -19.04
C ILE A 83 -0.85 -4.11 -18.52
N ALA A 84 -1.44 -3.25 -17.72
CA ALA A 84 -2.61 -3.58 -16.92
C ALA A 84 -3.83 -2.68 -17.16
N PRO A 85 -4.38 -2.57 -18.39
CA PRO A 85 -5.65 -1.88 -18.60
C PRO A 85 -6.76 -2.45 -17.71
N GLY A 86 -7.53 -1.58 -17.06
CA GLY A 86 -8.51 -1.96 -16.04
C GLY A 86 -7.95 -2.02 -14.61
N TYR A 87 -6.63 -1.91 -14.44
CA TYR A 87 -5.94 -1.89 -13.15
C TYR A 87 -5.03 -0.65 -12.99
N ASP A 88 -5.27 0.40 -13.75
CA ASP A 88 -4.45 1.61 -13.74
C ASP A 88 -4.43 2.32 -12.39
N HIS A 89 -5.48 2.18 -11.58
CA HIS A 89 -5.48 2.62 -10.19
C HIS A 89 -4.41 1.93 -9.34
N ILE A 90 -4.05 0.68 -9.64
CA ILE A 90 -3.00 -0.06 -8.94
C ILE A 90 -1.62 0.34 -9.47
N THR A 91 -1.42 0.32 -10.80
CA THR A 91 -0.13 0.66 -11.40
C THR A 91 0.29 2.09 -11.06
N SER A 92 -0.67 3.01 -11.01
CA SER A 92 -0.44 4.41 -10.64
C SER A 92 -0.23 4.60 -9.14
N ALA A 93 -0.87 3.82 -8.27
CA ALA A 93 -0.65 3.89 -6.83
C ALA A 93 0.78 3.51 -6.43
N ILE A 94 1.42 2.59 -7.17
CA ILE A 94 2.83 2.24 -6.99
C ILE A 94 3.70 3.47 -7.20
N GLY A 95 3.53 4.17 -8.31
CA GLY A 95 4.28 5.40 -8.61
C GLY A 95 3.89 6.56 -7.71
N ALA A 96 2.61 6.68 -7.34
CA ALA A 96 2.12 7.70 -6.42
C ALA A 96 2.77 7.59 -5.04
N ALA A 97 2.90 6.37 -4.49
CA ALA A 97 3.60 6.16 -3.23
C ALA A 97 5.08 6.55 -3.34
N GLN A 98 5.73 6.21 -4.44
CA GLN A 98 7.13 6.50 -4.67
C GLN A 98 7.39 8.00 -4.86
N ILE A 99 6.65 8.68 -5.73
CA ILE A 99 6.82 10.11 -5.97
C ILE A 99 6.35 10.95 -4.77
N GLY A 100 5.32 10.49 -4.06
CA GLY A 100 4.87 11.09 -2.80
C GLY A 100 5.94 11.04 -1.72
N TRP A 101 6.70 9.94 -1.65
CA TRP A 101 7.86 9.83 -0.77
C TRP A 101 8.96 10.81 -1.18
N TYR A 102 9.18 11.04 -2.47
CA TYR A 102 10.23 11.94 -2.96
C TYR A 102 9.88 13.42 -2.85
N GLY A 103 8.60 13.81 -2.70
CA GLY A 103 8.28 15.21 -2.48
C GLY A 103 6.97 15.73 -3.06
N THR A 104 6.24 14.96 -3.86
CA THR A 104 4.94 15.38 -4.39
C THR A 104 4.01 15.84 -3.26
N ALA A 105 3.38 17.00 -3.47
CA ALA A 105 2.50 17.62 -2.48
C ALA A 105 1.07 17.07 -2.55
N MET A 106 0.58 16.71 -3.75
CA MET A 106 -0.79 16.24 -3.94
C MET A 106 -0.82 15.14 -5.02
N LEU A 107 -1.67 14.13 -4.79
CA LEU A 107 -1.85 13.00 -5.70
C LEU A 107 -3.24 13.06 -6.34
N CYS A 108 -3.32 13.04 -7.66
CA CYS A 108 -4.55 12.84 -8.40
C CYS A 108 -4.92 11.36 -8.39
N TYR A 109 -6.14 11.00 -7.96
CA TYR A 109 -6.56 9.61 -7.98
C TYR A 109 -6.85 9.13 -9.40
N VAL A 110 -6.61 7.84 -9.62
CA VAL A 110 -6.90 7.12 -10.87
C VAL A 110 -7.92 6.04 -10.55
N THR A 111 -8.88 5.83 -11.45
CA THR A 111 -9.88 4.78 -11.31
C THR A 111 -9.50 3.52 -12.10
N PRO A 112 -10.14 2.35 -11.83
CA PRO A 112 -9.96 1.17 -12.67
C PRO A 112 -10.28 1.38 -14.16
N LYS A 113 -11.08 2.41 -14.48
CA LYS A 113 -11.52 2.73 -15.84
C LYS A 113 -10.69 3.80 -16.54
N GLU A 114 -9.57 4.21 -15.98
CA GLU A 114 -8.66 5.14 -16.64
C GLU A 114 -8.31 4.63 -18.05
N HIS A 115 -8.33 5.52 -19.04
CA HIS A 115 -8.13 5.24 -20.46
C HIS A 115 -9.21 4.35 -21.14
N LEU A 116 -10.20 3.82 -20.39
CA LEU A 116 -11.18 2.86 -20.91
C LEU A 116 -12.61 3.41 -20.96
N GLY A 117 -13.01 4.24 -20.00
CA GLY A 117 -14.37 4.73 -19.95
C GLY A 117 -14.68 5.60 -18.72
N LEU A 118 -15.94 6.03 -18.61
CA LEU A 118 -16.37 6.84 -17.49
C LEU A 118 -16.56 5.98 -16.23
N PRO A 119 -15.98 6.40 -15.09
CA PRO A 119 -16.11 5.68 -13.83
C PRO A 119 -17.53 5.81 -13.23
N ASN A 120 -18.00 4.74 -12.62
CA ASN A 120 -19.15 4.77 -11.75
C ASN A 120 -18.75 5.08 -10.29
N LYS A 121 -19.72 5.14 -9.37
CA LYS A 121 -19.45 5.45 -7.95
C LYS A 121 -18.48 4.48 -7.28
N GLN A 122 -18.55 3.18 -7.61
CA GLN A 122 -17.65 2.17 -7.03
C GLN A 122 -16.23 2.34 -7.57
N ASP A 123 -16.08 2.57 -8.87
CA ASP A 123 -14.78 2.82 -9.49
C ASP A 123 -14.07 4.04 -8.84
N VAL A 124 -14.85 5.11 -8.55
CA VAL A 124 -14.35 6.29 -7.84
C VAL A 124 -13.93 5.95 -6.41
N LYS A 125 -14.74 5.17 -5.69
CA LYS A 125 -14.40 4.71 -4.33
C LYS A 125 -13.09 3.92 -4.35
N ASP A 126 -12.95 2.98 -5.27
CA ASP A 126 -11.76 2.12 -5.38
C ASP A 126 -10.51 2.94 -5.69
N GLY A 127 -10.62 3.90 -6.60
CA GLY A 127 -9.53 4.83 -6.92
C GLY A 127 -9.12 5.70 -5.71
N ILE A 128 -10.08 6.28 -5.01
CA ILE A 128 -9.80 7.13 -3.83
C ILE A 128 -9.15 6.32 -2.71
N ILE A 129 -9.68 5.14 -2.39
CA ILE A 129 -9.09 4.28 -1.35
C ILE A 129 -7.67 3.89 -1.72
N THR A 130 -7.44 3.49 -2.97
CA THR A 130 -6.12 3.12 -3.47
C THR A 130 -5.11 4.28 -3.32
N TYR A 131 -5.53 5.50 -3.65
CA TYR A 131 -4.66 6.68 -3.53
C TYR A 131 -4.44 7.15 -2.10
N LYS A 132 -5.43 6.98 -1.22
CA LYS A 132 -5.22 7.18 0.22
C LYS A 132 -4.22 6.18 0.81
N LEU A 133 -4.19 4.94 0.31
CA LEU A 133 -3.17 3.96 0.68
C LEU A 133 -1.78 4.39 0.20
N ALA A 134 -1.65 4.84 -1.05
CA ALA A 134 -0.39 5.32 -1.60
C ALA A 134 0.16 6.53 -0.83
N ALA A 135 -0.70 7.52 -0.54
CA ALA A 135 -0.35 8.70 0.24
C ALA A 135 0.07 8.32 1.67
N HIS A 136 -0.67 7.43 2.32
CA HIS A 136 -0.33 6.96 3.67
C HIS A 136 1.03 6.22 3.71
N ALA A 137 1.31 5.38 2.72
CA ALA A 137 2.60 4.70 2.59
C ALA A 137 3.76 5.71 2.40
N ALA A 138 3.54 6.74 1.59
CA ALA A 138 4.52 7.83 1.42
C ALA A 138 4.74 8.62 2.71
N ASP A 139 3.67 8.90 3.47
CA ASP A 139 3.76 9.61 4.74
C ASP A 139 4.51 8.80 5.81
N LEU A 140 4.29 7.49 5.87
CA LEU A 140 5.09 6.58 6.70
C LEU A 140 6.58 6.63 6.31
N ALA A 141 6.89 6.55 5.01
CA ALA A 141 8.26 6.59 4.51
C ALA A 141 8.96 7.92 4.80
N LYS A 142 8.21 9.04 4.81
CA LYS A 142 8.70 10.36 5.22
C LYS A 142 8.84 10.54 6.74
N GLY A 143 8.38 9.58 7.53
CA GLY A 143 8.37 9.67 8.99
C GLY A 143 7.31 10.59 9.57
N HIS A 144 6.18 10.78 8.88
CA HIS A 144 5.10 11.64 9.36
C HIS A 144 4.46 11.04 10.62
N ILE A 145 4.53 11.76 11.74
CA ILE A 145 4.11 11.26 13.06
C ILE A 145 2.64 10.84 13.08
N GLY A 146 1.74 11.61 12.46
CA GLY A 146 0.30 11.28 12.41
C GLY A 146 0.00 9.97 11.70
N ALA A 147 0.69 9.69 10.58
CA ALA A 147 0.58 8.43 9.85
C ALA A 147 1.07 7.26 10.72
N GLN A 148 2.22 7.41 11.38
CA GLN A 148 2.81 6.38 12.23
C GLN A 148 1.92 6.05 13.45
N ILE A 149 1.29 7.04 14.06
CA ILE A 149 0.38 6.82 15.21
C ILE A 149 -0.81 5.95 14.79
N ARG A 150 -1.44 6.27 13.68
CA ARG A 150 -2.59 5.51 13.18
C ARG A 150 -2.19 4.08 12.81
N ASP A 151 -1.10 3.93 12.10
CA ASP A 151 -0.59 2.63 11.66
C ASP A 151 -0.21 1.74 12.85
N ASN A 152 0.44 2.31 13.87
CA ASN A 152 0.76 1.59 15.11
C ASN A 152 -0.50 1.17 15.87
N ALA A 153 -1.54 2.01 15.91
CA ALA A 153 -2.80 1.67 16.57
C ALA A 153 -3.49 0.49 15.87
N LEU A 154 -3.52 0.50 14.53
CA LEU A 154 -4.08 -0.60 13.74
C LEU A 154 -3.22 -1.86 13.86
N SER A 155 -1.90 -1.75 13.83
CA SER A 155 -0.97 -2.87 14.03
C SER A 155 -1.19 -3.55 15.38
N LYS A 156 -1.37 -2.77 16.45
CA LYS A 156 -1.70 -3.30 17.78
C LYS A 156 -3.04 -4.01 17.78
N ALA A 157 -4.08 -3.40 17.21
CA ALA A 157 -5.40 -4.01 17.10
C ALA A 157 -5.36 -5.34 16.32
N ARG A 158 -4.56 -5.38 15.23
CA ARG A 158 -4.35 -6.57 14.41
C ARG A 158 -3.62 -7.67 15.20
N PHE A 159 -2.56 -7.32 15.89
CA PHE A 159 -1.78 -8.26 16.68
C PHE A 159 -2.59 -8.89 17.83
N GLU A 160 -3.50 -8.11 18.42
CA GLU A 160 -4.40 -8.55 19.50
C GLU A 160 -5.70 -9.18 18.99
N PHE A 161 -5.89 -9.33 17.69
CA PHE A 161 -7.13 -9.83 17.06
C PHE A 161 -8.39 -9.04 17.47
N ARG A 162 -8.26 -7.74 17.70
CA ARG A 162 -9.38 -6.84 17.99
C ARG A 162 -10.02 -6.39 16.68
N TRP A 163 -10.90 -7.22 16.13
CA TRP A 163 -11.47 -7.06 14.80
C TRP A 163 -12.21 -5.73 14.61
N GLU A 164 -13.06 -5.35 15.54
CA GLU A 164 -13.81 -4.08 15.47
C GLU A 164 -12.89 -2.86 15.40
N ASP A 165 -11.82 -2.87 16.20
CA ASP A 165 -10.83 -1.79 16.16
C ASP A 165 -10.06 -1.78 14.84
N GLN A 166 -9.74 -2.95 14.27
CA GLN A 166 -9.11 -3.03 12.95
C GLN A 166 -10.01 -2.42 11.87
N PHE A 167 -11.33 -2.72 11.89
CA PHE A 167 -12.26 -2.16 10.93
C PHE A 167 -12.37 -0.65 11.11
N ASN A 168 -12.60 -0.16 12.32
CA ASN A 168 -12.77 1.26 12.61
C ASN A 168 -11.53 2.11 12.33
N LEU A 169 -10.34 1.55 12.45
CA LEU A 169 -9.07 2.22 12.12
C LEU A 169 -8.72 2.13 10.62
N SER A 170 -9.37 1.25 9.86
CA SER A 170 -9.09 1.05 8.43
C SER A 170 -9.58 2.23 7.56
N LEU A 171 -9.09 2.30 6.32
CA LEU A 171 -9.55 3.29 5.35
C LEU A 171 -10.91 2.95 4.76
N ASP A 172 -11.27 1.67 4.70
CA ASP A 172 -12.57 1.18 4.23
C ASP A 172 -13.12 0.11 5.19
N PRO A 173 -13.74 0.55 6.31
CA PRO A 173 -14.25 -0.35 7.33
C PRO A 173 -15.36 -1.28 6.84
N ASP A 174 -16.19 -0.81 5.92
CA ASP A 174 -17.31 -1.61 5.40
C ASP A 174 -16.81 -2.79 4.58
N THR A 175 -15.87 -2.56 3.67
CA THR A 175 -15.25 -3.61 2.86
C THR A 175 -14.46 -4.59 3.74
N ALA A 176 -13.70 -4.08 4.72
CA ALA A 176 -12.92 -4.92 5.63
C ALA A 176 -13.83 -5.84 6.46
N ARG A 177 -14.93 -5.31 6.98
CA ARG A 177 -15.94 -6.09 7.72
C ARG A 177 -16.64 -7.12 6.83
N ALA A 178 -17.08 -6.72 5.63
CA ALA A 178 -17.76 -7.61 4.71
C ALA A 178 -16.89 -8.83 4.36
N TYR A 179 -15.64 -8.62 4.03
CA TYR A 179 -14.71 -9.70 3.68
C TYR A 179 -14.38 -10.61 4.88
N HIS A 180 -14.23 -10.02 6.07
CA HIS A 180 -14.00 -10.81 7.28
C HIS A 180 -15.21 -11.70 7.61
N ASP A 181 -16.43 -11.17 7.49
CA ASP A 181 -17.65 -11.85 7.90
C ASP A 181 -18.15 -12.86 6.85
N GLU A 182 -17.75 -12.75 5.60
CA GLU A 182 -18.22 -13.56 4.49
C GLU A 182 -18.08 -15.07 4.75
N THR A 183 -16.99 -15.49 5.36
CA THR A 183 -16.67 -16.90 5.63
C THR A 183 -16.87 -17.30 7.08
N LEU A 184 -17.40 -16.42 7.93
CA LEU A 184 -17.59 -16.63 9.37
C LEU A 184 -19.07 -16.52 9.75
N PRO A 185 -19.88 -17.57 9.50
CA PRO A 185 -21.34 -17.50 9.64
C PRO A 185 -21.82 -17.36 11.08
N LYS A 186 -21.03 -17.80 12.08
CA LYS A 186 -21.39 -17.73 13.49
C LYS A 186 -20.79 -16.48 14.15
N GLN A 187 -21.58 -15.78 14.97
CA GLN A 187 -21.12 -14.56 15.66
C GLN A 187 -19.89 -14.81 16.54
N SER A 188 -19.81 -15.96 17.20
CA SER A 188 -18.65 -16.33 18.00
C SER A 188 -17.35 -16.50 17.19
N MET A 189 -17.46 -16.83 15.90
CA MET A 189 -16.31 -16.95 15.01
C MET A 189 -15.78 -15.58 14.57
N LYS A 190 -16.64 -14.58 14.49
CA LYS A 190 -16.28 -13.21 14.07
C LYS A 190 -15.39 -12.48 15.08
N VAL A 191 -15.37 -12.92 16.32
CA VAL A 191 -14.52 -12.37 17.39
C VAL A 191 -13.36 -13.30 17.77
N ALA A 192 -13.16 -14.37 17.02
CA ALA A 192 -12.11 -15.35 17.30
C ALA A 192 -10.69 -14.78 17.02
N HIS A 193 -9.70 -15.32 17.74
CA HIS A 193 -8.29 -14.95 17.56
C HIS A 193 -7.64 -15.66 16.36
N PHE A 194 -8.32 -15.68 15.24
CA PHE A 194 -7.84 -16.12 13.93
C PHE A 194 -8.78 -15.61 12.83
N CYS A 195 -8.36 -15.68 11.59
CA CYS A 195 -9.22 -15.46 10.42
C CYS A 195 -9.36 -16.76 9.62
N SER A 196 -10.34 -16.81 8.73
CA SER A 196 -10.59 -17.97 7.86
C SER A 196 -9.44 -18.32 6.93
N MET A 197 -8.55 -17.36 6.59
CA MET A 197 -7.42 -17.60 5.70
C MET A 197 -6.40 -18.60 6.31
N CYS A 198 -5.97 -18.37 7.55
CA CYS A 198 -4.96 -19.22 8.21
C CYS A 198 -5.59 -20.24 9.17
N GLY A 199 -6.83 -20.00 9.59
CA GLY A 199 -7.48 -20.79 10.62
C GLY A 199 -6.77 -20.70 11.99
N PRO A 200 -7.19 -21.51 12.99
CA PRO A 200 -6.72 -21.39 14.35
C PRO A 200 -5.30 -21.92 14.60
N LYS A 201 -4.74 -22.71 13.70
CA LYS A 201 -3.46 -23.42 13.92
C LYS A 201 -2.26 -22.86 13.13
N PHE A 202 -2.51 -22.12 12.07
CA PHE A 202 -1.46 -21.68 11.15
C PHE A 202 -1.30 -20.15 11.04
N CYS A 203 -1.92 -19.39 11.96
CA CYS A 203 -1.76 -17.94 11.99
C CYS A 203 -0.37 -17.57 12.53
N SER A 204 0.47 -16.96 11.70
CA SER A 204 1.83 -16.56 12.08
C SER A 204 1.85 -15.58 13.26
N MET A 205 0.88 -14.68 13.39
CA MET A 205 0.76 -13.79 14.54
C MET A 205 0.49 -14.57 15.81
N LYS A 206 -0.43 -15.54 15.78
CA LYS A 206 -0.76 -16.38 16.94
C LYS A 206 0.45 -17.21 17.36
N ILE A 207 1.12 -17.85 16.40
CA ILE A 207 2.35 -18.62 16.66
C ILE A 207 3.43 -17.72 17.28
N SER A 208 3.64 -16.52 16.74
CA SER A 208 4.59 -15.56 17.31
C SER A 208 4.24 -15.13 18.73
N GLN A 209 2.97 -14.97 19.05
CA GLN A 209 2.51 -14.67 20.41
C GLN A 209 2.78 -15.84 21.36
N GLU A 210 2.46 -17.05 20.94
CA GLU A 210 2.68 -18.27 21.72
C GLU A 210 4.18 -18.49 22.02
N VAL A 211 5.04 -18.28 21.01
CA VAL A 211 6.50 -18.36 21.17
C VAL A 211 7.03 -17.30 22.14
N ARG A 212 6.57 -16.05 22.02
CA ARG A 212 6.96 -14.98 22.95
C ARG A 212 6.50 -15.22 24.37
N GLU A 213 5.28 -15.71 24.54
CA GLU A 213 4.76 -16.06 25.87
C GLU A 213 5.54 -17.23 26.48
N PHE A 214 5.85 -18.24 25.69
CA PHE A 214 6.69 -19.34 26.13
C PHE A 214 8.09 -18.86 26.55
N ALA A 215 8.74 -18.00 25.74
CA ALA A 215 10.03 -17.40 26.07
C ALA A 215 9.98 -16.57 27.37
N ARG A 216 8.90 -15.79 27.57
CA ARG A 216 8.67 -15.02 28.78
C ARG A 216 8.56 -15.90 30.04
N LEU A 217 7.84 -17.00 29.92
CA LEU A 217 7.69 -17.97 31.01
C LEU A 217 9.00 -18.67 31.35
N GLN A 218 9.90 -18.81 30.39
CA GLN A 218 11.22 -19.42 30.60
C GLN A 218 12.30 -18.41 31.05
N ASN A 219 11.96 -17.13 31.25
CA ASN A 219 12.91 -16.05 31.57
C ASN A 219 14.08 -15.91 30.56
N GLN A 220 13.88 -16.30 29.29
CA GLN A 220 14.88 -16.16 28.24
C GLN A 220 14.51 -15.01 27.30
N PRO A 221 15.49 -14.23 26.80
CA PRO A 221 15.22 -13.24 25.76
C PRO A 221 14.64 -13.91 24.50
N ALA A 222 13.63 -13.29 23.88
CA ALA A 222 12.96 -13.85 22.68
C ALA A 222 13.93 -14.15 21.50
N GLU A 223 15.08 -13.51 21.49
CA GLU A 223 16.15 -13.68 20.52
C GLU A 223 17.01 -14.94 20.72
N ALA A 224 16.92 -15.56 21.90
CA ALA A 224 17.71 -16.77 22.25
C ALA A 224 16.98 -18.09 21.91
N PHE A 225 15.81 -18.02 21.27
CA PHE A 225 14.84 -19.12 21.33
C PHE A 225 14.91 -20.16 20.22
N ILE A 226 15.85 -20.08 19.30
CA ILE A 226 16.11 -21.18 18.38
C ILE A 226 17.61 -21.48 18.45
N ALA A 227 18.00 -22.35 19.36
CA ALA A 227 19.25 -23.04 19.16
C ALA A 227 19.16 -23.73 17.79
N THR A 228 20.13 -23.47 16.93
CA THR A 228 20.16 -23.96 15.52
C THR A 228 19.91 -25.47 15.46
N GLU A 229 20.41 -26.21 16.46
CA GLU A 229 20.26 -27.65 16.60
C GLU A 229 18.80 -28.11 16.88
N GLU A 230 18.03 -27.36 17.66
CA GLU A 230 16.61 -27.67 17.92
C GLU A 230 15.73 -27.35 16.71
N ALA A 231 16.04 -26.28 15.98
CA ALA A 231 15.34 -25.95 14.73
C ALA A 231 15.63 -26.98 13.63
N GLU A 232 16.88 -27.42 13.52
CA GLU A 232 17.27 -28.48 12.59
C GLU A 232 16.64 -29.82 12.94
N ALA A 233 16.59 -30.18 14.23
CA ALA A 233 15.91 -31.38 14.72
C ALA A 233 14.39 -31.33 14.47
N GLY A 234 13.75 -30.19 14.71
CA GLY A 234 12.34 -29.96 14.41
C GLY A 234 12.02 -30.03 12.91
N MET A 235 12.85 -29.44 12.08
CA MET A 235 12.73 -29.52 10.62
C MET A 235 12.95 -30.96 10.11
N ALA A 236 13.93 -31.67 10.64
CA ALA A 236 14.17 -33.07 10.29
C ALA A 236 13.00 -33.98 10.70
N GLN A 237 12.42 -33.74 11.86
CA GLN A 237 11.22 -34.45 12.32
C GLN A 237 10.02 -34.17 11.44
N MET A 238 9.77 -32.92 11.05
CA MET A 238 8.68 -32.56 10.17
C MET A 238 8.88 -33.07 8.75
N SER A 239 10.13 -33.08 8.24
CA SER A 239 10.47 -33.69 6.96
C SER A 239 10.16 -35.18 6.93
N LYS A 240 10.46 -35.89 8.03
CA LYS A 240 10.14 -37.31 8.16
C LYS A 240 8.63 -37.56 8.18
N VAL A 241 7.87 -36.75 8.92
CA VAL A 241 6.40 -36.82 8.94
C VAL A 241 5.84 -36.56 7.54
N TYR A 242 6.38 -35.57 6.83
CA TYR A 242 5.97 -35.26 5.46
C TYR A 242 6.19 -36.44 4.49
N ASP A 243 7.36 -37.09 4.55
CA ASP A 243 7.66 -38.28 3.75
C ASP A 243 6.77 -39.48 4.12
N GLU A 244 6.51 -39.71 5.42
CA GLU A 244 5.67 -40.80 5.91
C GLU A 244 4.18 -40.62 5.57
N THR A 245 3.71 -39.36 5.39
CA THR A 245 2.33 -39.01 5.03
C THR A 245 2.09 -38.89 3.51
N GLY A 246 3.02 -39.41 2.71
CA GLY A 246 2.86 -39.44 1.24
C GLY A 246 3.13 -38.11 0.56
N ARG A 247 3.88 -37.19 1.21
CA ARG A 247 4.24 -35.85 0.72
C ARG A 247 3.05 -34.91 0.53
N GLU A 248 2.02 -35.08 1.34
CA GLU A 248 0.90 -34.16 1.38
C GLU A 248 1.13 -33.05 2.40
N LEU A 249 1.06 -31.79 1.95
CA LEU A 249 1.18 -30.59 2.79
C LEU A 249 -0.02 -30.40 3.74
N TYR A 250 -1.15 -31.00 3.42
CA TYR A 250 -2.37 -30.93 4.21
C TYR A 250 -2.80 -32.34 4.60
N MET A 251 -2.56 -32.71 5.83
CA MET A 251 -3.21 -33.91 6.38
C MET A 251 -4.68 -33.61 6.58
N GLY A 252 -5.55 -34.30 5.90
CA GLY A 252 -6.98 -34.31 6.17
C GLY A 252 -7.22 -34.53 7.66
N ALA A 253 -8.19 -33.85 8.23
CA ALA A 253 -8.50 -33.94 9.67
C ALA A 253 -9.05 -35.33 10.11
N GLY A 254 -8.58 -36.42 9.50
CA GLY A 254 -9.05 -37.81 9.75
C GLY A 254 -10.56 -37.84 10.03
N ASP A 255 -11.28 -38.86 9.64
CA ASP A 255 -12.72 -39.10 9.76
C ASP A 255 -13.53 -38.28 10.82
N ARG A 256 -13.43 -36.95 10.81
CA ARG A 256 -14.32 -36.06 11.55
C ARG A 256 -15.35 -35.55 10.56
N GLU A 257 -16.54 -36.13 10.60
CA GLU A 257 -17.73 -35.56 10.00
C GLU A 257 -17.83 -34.08 10.42
N HIS A 258 -17.96 -33.21 9.44
CA HIS A 258 -18.27 -31.80 9.65
C HIS A 258 -19.76 -31.71 9.95
N ASP A 259 -20.14 -31.63 11.21
CA ASP A 259 -21.43 -31.09 11.67
C ASP A 259 -21.42 -29.56 11.63
#